data_ce7182df7b27a60b55c7c175e49a918f
#
_entry.id   ce7182df7b27a60b55c7c175e49a918f
#
_cell.length_a   1.000
_cell.length_b   1.000
_cell.length_c   1.000
_cell.angle_alpha   90.00
_cell.angle_beta   90.00
_cell.angle_gamma   90.00
#
_symmetry.space_group_name_H-M   'P 1'
#
loop_
_entity.id
_entity.type
_entity.pdbx_description
1 polymer ?
#
loop_
_entity_poly.entity_id
_entity_poly.type
_entity_poly.pdbx_seq_one_letter_code
_entity_poly.pdbx_strand_id
1 'polypeptide(L)'
;WRDANPNITQLWWDVDEAVKKTVSLKVPTGTHGIRFVYESGFLFICLPSGRRLAYVKPRIGENRFGGESVTYEGIGGTKKWERLESYGPKFVENIVQGLSRDILCHAMKTLRCYGIVAHVHDEIIIEADPKVSLDAICKQMGRTPPWAKGLILRADGYETQFYKKD
;
A
#
# COMPACT_ATOMS: atom_id res chain seq x y z
N TRP A 1 -4.01 10.34 20.73
CA TRP A 1 -4.31 9.38 19.68
C TRP A 1 -3.45 8.12 19.78
N ARG A 2 -2.12 8.25 19.98
CA ARG A 2 -1.20 7.09 20.09
C ARG A 2 -1.59 6.15 21.23
N ASP A 3 -1.96 6.68 22.36
CA ASP A 3 -2.35 5.90 23.54
C ASP A 3 -3.66 5.15 23.31
N ALA A 4 -4.56 5.73 22.50
CA ALA A 4 -5.80 5.09 22.10
C ALA A 4 -5.63 4.05 20.97
N ASN A 5 -4.46 4.01 20.30
CA ASN A 5 -4.17 3.11 19.18
C ASN A 5 -2.80 2.44 19.34
N PRO A 6 -2.56 1.69 20.43
CA PRO A 6 -1.24 1.15 20.74
C PRO A 6 -0.73 0.17 19.69
N ASN A 7 -1.61 -0.64 19.10
CA ASN A 7 -1.22 -1.62 18.07
C ASN A 7 -0.71 -0.94 16.80
N ILE A 8 -1.30 0.21 16.41
CA ILE A 8 -0.83 0.96 15.23
C ILE A 8 0.53 1.61 15.53
N THR A 9 0.69 2.14 16.74
CA THR A 9 1.96 2.73 17.18
C THR A 9 3.05 1.66 17.24
N GLN A 10 2.75 0.46 17.74
CA GLN A 10 3.68 -0.65 17.75
C GLN A 10 4.08 -1.07 16.34
N LEU A 11 3.11 -1.17 15.41
CA LEU A 11 3.39 -1.45 14.00
C LEU A 11 4.38 -0.45 13.38
N TRP A 12 4.27 0.85 13.72
CA TRP A 12 5.22 1.85 13.24
C TRP A 12 6.64 1.58 13.69
N TRP A 13 6.83 1.22 14.96
CA TRP A 13 8.14 0.95 15.53
C TRP A 13 8.71 -0.37 15.02
N ASP A 14 7.91 -1.42 14.91
CA ASP A 14 8.34 -2.71 14.39
C ASP A 14 8.81 -2.60 12.93
N VAL A 15 8.09 -1.82 12.11
CA VAL A 15 8.48 -1.55 10.72
C VAL A 15 9.75 -0.69 10.65
N ASP A 16 9.87 0.34 11.49
CA ASP A 16 11.06 1.20 11.53
C ASP A 16 12.32 0.41 11.88
N GLU A 17 12.24 -0.41 12.93
CA GLU A 17 13.33 -1.27 13.36
C GLU A 17 13.71 -2.30 12.27
N ALA A 18 12.73 -2.98 11.68
CA ALA A 18 12.96 -3.96 10.63
C ALA A 18 13.63 -3.34 9.41
N VAL A 19 13.18 -2.16 8.97
CA VAL A 19 13.78 -1.43 7.85
C VAL A 19 15.21 -0.98 8.17
N LYS A 20 15.44 -0.37 9.33
CA LYS A 20 16.78 0.06 9.77
C LYS A 20 17.76 -1.13 9.81
N LYS A 21 17.34 -2.24 10.39
CA LYS A 21 18.14 -3.47 10.45
C LYS A 21 18.46 -4.01 9.06
N THR A 22 17.48 -4.02 8.15
CA THR A 22 17.71 -4.45 6.76
C THR A 22 18.72 -3.56 6.05
N VAL A 23 18.60 -2.24 6.19
CA VAL A 23 19.48 -1.27 5.53
C VAL A 23 20.90 -1.29 6.09
N SER A 24 21.07 -1.37 7.42
CA SER A 24 22.37 -1.34 8.09
C SER A 24 23.14 -2.65 7.91
N LEU A 25 22.49 -3.79 8.13
CA LEU A 25 23.14 -5.10 8.11
C LEU A 25 23.07 -5.79 6.74
N LYS A 26 22.25 -5.27 5.81
CA LYS A 26 21.99 -5.86 4.48
C LYS A 26 21.47 -7.30 4.56
N VAL A 27 20.70 -7.61 5.60
CA VAL A 27 20.06 -8.91 5.81
C VAL A 27 18.55 -8.79 5.66
N PRO A 28 17.87 -9.81 5.14
CA PRO A 28 16.41 -9.79 5.11
C PRO A 28 15.82 -9.76 6.53
N THR A 29 14.78 -8.95 6.71
CA THR A 29 13.98 -8.93 7.94
C THR A 29 12.50 -9.04 7.60
N GLY A 30 11.64 -9.13 8.61
CA GLY A 30 10.20 -9.15 8.41
C GLY A 30 9.45 -8.90 9.71
N THR A 31 8.27 -8.29 9.57
CA THR A 31 7.31 -8.08 10.64
C THR A 31 5.90 -7.96 10.08
N HIS A 32 4.88 -8.38 10.82
CA HIS A 32 3.46 -8.25 10.44
C HIS A 32 3.13 -8.77 9.01
N GLY A 33 3.81 -9.85 8.57
CA GLY A 33 3.59 -10.39 7.21
C GLY A 33 4.25 -9.59 6.08
N ILE A 34 4.97 -8.52 6.40
CA ILE A 34 5.77 -7.72 5.46
C ILE A 34 7.22 -8.16 5.53
N ARG A 35 7.86 -8.32 4.39
CA ARG A 35 9.27 -8.69 4.29
C ARG A 35 10.07 -7.53 3.71
N PHE A 36 11.25 -7.28 4.29
CA PHE A 36 12.20 -6.26 3.86
C PHE A 36 13.47 -6.93 3.34
N VAL A 37 13.94 -6.51 2.17
CA VAL A 37 15.10 -7.10 1.52
C VAL A 37 15.98 -5.99 0.95
N TYR A 38 17.29 -6.08 1.20
CA TYR A 38 18.28 -5.24 0.54
C TYR A 38 18.89 -6.01 -0.63
N GLU A 39 18.71 -5.52 -1.85
CA GLU A 39 19.16 -6.18 -3.06
C GLU A 39 19.61 -5.15 -4.10
N SER A 40 20.81 -5.32 -4.68
CA SER A 40 21.33 -4.49 -5.78
C SER A 40 21.24 -2.98 -5.56
N GLY A 41 21.46 -2.52 -4.31
CA GLY A 41 21.40 -1.09 -3.97
C GLY A 41 20.00 -0.55 -3.72
N PHE A 42 19.00 -1.43 -3.58
CA PHE A 42 17.62 -1.07 -3.24
C PHE A 42 17.19 -1.72 -1.92
N LEU A 43 16.38 -1.00 -1.16
CA LEU A 43 15.51 -1.61 -0.18
C LEU A 43 14.19 -1.95 -0.87
N PHE A 44 13.79 -3.20 -0.82
CA PHE A 44 12.48 -3.65 -1.24
C PHE A 44 11.60 -3.97 -0.02
N ILE A 45 10.40 -3.39 0.00
CA ILE A 45 9.33 -3.78 0.92
C ILE A 45 8.41 -4.72 0.12
N CYS A 46 8.42 -6.01 0.49
CA CYS A 46 7.64 -7.04 -0.19
C CYS A 46 6.27 -7.14 0.47
N LEU A 47 5.24 -6.78 -0.26
CA LEU A 47 3.85 -6.83 0.19
C LEU A 47 3.30 -8.26 0.09
N PRO A 48 2.30 -8.64 0.91
CA PRO A 48 1.61 -9.93 0.83
C PRO A 48 1.02 -10.25 -0.55
N SER A 49 0.68 -9.24 -1.34
CA SER A 49 0.24 -9.38 -2.73
C SER A 49 1.31 -9.90 -3.69
N GLY A 50 2.59 -9.95 -3.25
CA GLY A 50 3.75 -10.25 -4.08
C GLY A 50 4.39 -9.03 -4.73
N ARG A 51 3.77 -7.85 -4.65
CA ARG A 51 4.35 -6.60 -5.16
C ARG A 51 5.46 -6.10 -4.24
N ARG A 52 6.42 -5.37 -4.81
CA ARG A 52 7.54 -4.76 -4.07
C ARG A 52 7.47 -3.23 -4.19
N LEU A 53 7.63 -2.54 -3.07
CA LEU A 53 7.93 -1.10 -3.05
C LEU A 53 9.45 -0.95 -3.03
N ALA A 54 10.01 -0.11 -3.90
CA ALA A 54 11.44 0.05 -4.08
C ALA A 54 11.92 1.41 -3.59
N TYR A 55 12.99 1.41 -2.78
CA TYR A 55 13.66 2.62 -2.29
C TYR A 55 15.12 2.58 -2.75
N VAL A 56 15.52 3.60 -3.52
CA VAL A 56 16.81 3.64 -4.21
C VAL A 56 17.93 4.08 -3.27
N LYS A 57 19.05 3.37 -3.28
CA LYS A 57 20.26 3.68 -2.49
C LYS A 57 19.95 4.03 -1.03
N PRO A 58 19.25 3.15 -0.29
CA PRO A 58 18.90 3.40 1.10
C PRO A 58 20.15 3.46 1.96
N ARG A 59 20.16 4.38 2.93
CA ARG A 59 21.25 4.53 3.91
C ARG A 59 20.67 4.94 5.26
N ILE A 60 21.35 4.56 6.32
CA ILE A 60 21.11 5.17 7.64
C ILE A 60 21.68 6.59 7.59
N GLY A 61 20.91 7.53 8.03
CA GLY A 61 21.26 8.95 8.17
C GLY A 61 20.70 9.52 9.44
N GLU A 62 20.99 10.79 9.68
CA GLU A 62 20.47 11.54 10.82
C GLU A 62 19.23 12.33 10.39
N ASN A 63 18.18 12.30 11.21
CA ASN A 63 16.99 13.11 11.00
C ASN A 63 17.20 14.53 11.56
N ARG A 64 16.29 15.43 11.21
CA ARG A 64 16.32 16.84 11.67
C ARG A 64 16.26 17.02 13.19
N PHE A 65 16.05 15.95 13.96
CA PHE A 65 15.99 15.96 15.43
C PHE A 65 17.20 15.26 16.07
N GLY A 66 18.23 14.88 15.29
CA GLY A 66 19.44 14.22 15.76
C GLY A 66 19.32 12.71 15.98
N GLY A 67 18.20 12.09 15.57
CA GLY A 67 18.00 10.65 15.67
C GLY A 67 18.30 9.92 14.35
N GLU A 68 18.53 8.62 14.43
CA GLU A 68 18.70 7.79 13.23
C GLU A 68 17.41 7.70 12.41
N SER A 69 17.55 7.87 11.11
CA SER A 69 16.48 7.65 10.13
C SER A 69 17.02 6.94 8.90
N VAL A 70 16.11 6.41 8.09
CA VAL A 70 16.47 5.86 6.78
C VAL A 70 16.30 6.92 5.72
N THR A 71 17.34 7.12 4.90
CA THR A 71 17.29 8.02 3.76
C THR A 71 17.40 7.23 2.46
N TYR A 72 16.81 7.71 1.38
CA TYR A 72 16.85 7.10 0.06
C TYR A 72 16.81 8.18 -1.03
N GLU A 73 17.16 7.81 -2.26
CA GLU A 73 17.08 8.73 -3.40
C GLU A 73 15.72 8.61 -4.09
N GLY A 74 15.12 9.74 -4.45
CA GLY A 74 13.83 9.80 -5.13
C GLY A 74 13.45 11.20 -5.57
N ILE A 75 12.27 11.33 -6.16
CA ILE A 75 11.72 12.62 -6.56
C ILE A 75 11.07 13.26 -5.34
N GLY A 76 11.62 14.40 -4.90
CA GLY A 76 11.10 15.16 -3.76
C GLY A 76 9.99 16.15 -4.14
N GLY A 77 9.60 16.96 -3.16
CA GLY A 77 8.53 17.96 -3.31
C GLY A 77 8.82 19.02 -4.37
N THR A 78 10.08 19.28 -4.68
CA THR A 78 10.53 20.21 -5.74
C THR A 78 10.53 19.57 -7.14
N LYS A 79 10.04 18.34 -7.26
CA LYS A 79 10.08 17.52 -8.50
C LYS A 79 11.50 17.24 -9.03
N LYS A 80 12.51 17.38 -8.17
CA LYS A 80 13.91 17.05 -8.48
C LYS A 80 14.29 15.74 -7.80
N TRP A 81 15.29 15.06 -8.39
CA TRP A 81 15.90 13.87 -7.79
C TRP A 81 16.78 14.32 -6.63
N GLU A 82 16.44 13.88 -5.44
CA GLU A 82 17.12 14.27 -4.22
C GLU A 82 17.11 13.15 -3.16
N ARG A 83 17.85 13.34 -2.09
CA ARG A 83 17.82 12.42 -0.96
C ARG A 83 16.68 12.78 -0.02
N LEU A 84 15.81 11.82 0.19
CA LEU A 84 14.61 11.90 1.01
C LEU A 84 14.81 11.15 2.31
N GLU A 85 14.21 11.63 3.38
CA GLU A 85 14.12 10.97 4.66
C GLU A 85 12.82 10.18 4.79
N SER A 86 12.88 9.00 5.45
CA SER A 86 11.70 8.23 5.79
C SER A 86 11.85 7.58 7.17
N TYR A 87 10.74 7.22 7.75
CA TYR A 87 10.63 6.71 9.12
C TYR A 87 9.42 5.77 9.23
N GLY A 88 9.30 5.04 10.34
CA GLY A 88 8.31 3.99 10.52
C GLY A 88 6.89 4.33 10.05
N PRO A 89 6.25 5.40 10.58
CA PRO A 89 4.92 5.83 10.11
C PRO A 89 4.82 6.06 8.61
N LYS A 90 5.88 6.62 7.99
CA LYS A 90 5.88 6.87 6.54
C LYS A 90 6.02 5.60 5.71
N PHE A 91 6.81 4.63 6.19
CA PHE A 91 6.86 3.31 5.57
C PHE A 91 5.53 2.59 5.69
N VAL A 92 4.88 2.64 6.86
CA VAL A 92 3.55 2.03 7.07
C VAL A 92 2.49 2.69 6.18
N GLU A 93 2.51 4.02 6.04
CA GLU A 93 1.63 4.73 5.09
C GLU A 93 1.79 4.18 3.67
N ASN A 94 3.03 4.06 3.17
CA ASN A 94 3.30 3.54 1.84
C ASN A 94 2.88 2.07 1.69
N ILE A 95 3.08 1.25 2.73
CA ILE A 95 2.64 -0.15 2.76
C ILE A 95 1.12 -0.23 2.65
N VAL A 96 0.39 0.53 3.47
CA VAL A 96 -1.09 0.53 3.49
C VAL A 96 -1.64 1.03 2.16
N GLN A 97 -1.14 2.13 1.62
CA GLN A 97 -1.54 2.62 0.30
C GLN A 97 -1.23 1.60 -0.80
N GLY A 98 -0.07 0.94 -0.70
CA GLY A 98 0.31 -0.15 -1.59
C GLY A 98 -0.69 -1.30 -1.55
N LEU A 99 -1.04 -1.78 -0.37
CA LEU A 99 -2.01 -2.86 -0.18
C LEU A 99 -3.41 -2.48 -0.65
N SER A 100 -3.87 -1.26 -0.36
CA SER A 100 -5.17 -0.77 -0.84
C SER A 100 -5.24 -0.79 -2.37
N ARG A 101 -4.17 -0.35 -3.04
CA ARG A 101 -4.07 -0.44 -4.49
C ARG A 101 -4.10 -1.87 -5.00
N ASP A 102 -3.46 -2.81 -4.30
CA ASP A 102 -3.44 -4.23 -4.68
C ASP A 102 -4.81 -4.89 -4.51
N ILE A 103 -5.57 -4.49 -3.47
CA ILE A 103 -6.96 -4.91 -3.27
C ILE A 103 -7.84 -4.46 -4.43
N LEU A 104 -7.76 -3.18 -4.81
CA LEU A 104 -8.50 -2.65 -5.96
C LEU A 104 -8.13 -3.39 -7.25
N CYS A 105 -6.83 -3.61 -7.50
CA CYS A 105 -6.38 -4.36 -8.68
C CYS A 105 -6.88 -5.80 -8.69
N HIS A 106 -6.99 -6.44 -7.52
CA HIS A 106 -7.59 -7.76 -7.40
C HIS A 106 -9.06 -7.72 -7.77
N ALA A 107 -9.83 -6.78 -7.24
CA ALA A 107 -11.24 -6.59 -7.56
C ALA A 107 -11.44 -6.34 -9.06
N MET A 108 -10.67 -5.45 -9.69
CA MET A 108 -10.71 -5.20 -11.13
C MET A 108 -10.43 -6.47 -11.96
N LYS A 109 -9.47 -7.31 -11.55
CA LYS A 109 -9.20 -8.59 -12.21
C LYS A 109 -10.40 -9.54 -12.16
N THR A 110 -11.09 -9.60 -11.03
CA THR A 110 -12.27 -10.47 -10.87
C THR A 110 -13.50 -9.93 -11.57
N LEU A 111 -13.58 -8.62 -11.77
CA LEU A 111 -14.67 -7.92 -12.46
C LEU A 111 -14.39 -7.67 -13.96
N ARG A 112 -13.30 -8.22 -14.51
CA ARG A 112 -12.86 -7.95 -15.88
C ARG A 112 -13.87 -8.37 -16.98
N CYS A 113 -14.84 -9.21 -16.65
CA CYS A 113 -15.91 -9.59 -17.58
C CYS A 113 -17.00 -8.52 -17.73
N TYR A 114 -17.02 -7.53 -16.83
CA TYR A 114 -17.87 -6.36 -16.93
C TYR A 114 -17.10 -5.23 -17.60
N GLY A 115 -17.80 -4.31 -18.25
CA GLY A 115 -17.20 -3.19 -18.96
C GLY A 115 -16.58 -2.15 -18.01
N ILE A 116 -15.44 -2.42 -17.42
CA ILE A 116 -14.71 -1.44 -16.59
C ILE A 116 -14.20 -0.34 -17.50
N VAL A 117 -14.70 0.89 -17.32
CA VAL A 117 -14.32 2.06 -18.12
C VAL A 117 -13.33 2.97 -17.38
N ALA A 118 -13.37 2.99 -16.04
CA ALA A 118 -12.43 3.78 -15.24
C ALA A 118 -12.34 3.24 -13.81
N HIS A 119 -11.37 3.75 -13.05
CA HIS A 119 -11.29 3.61 -11.60
C HIS A 119 -10.76 4.90 -10.99
N VAL A 120 -11.21 5.24 -9.80
CA VAL A 120 -10.77 6.42 -9.05
C VAL A 120 -10.57 6.00 -7.59
N HIS A 121 -9.34 6.14 -7.08
CA HIS A 121 -8.97 5.73 -5.72
C HIS A 121 -9.38 4.28 -5.39
N ASP A 122 -10.48 4.08 -4.72
CA ASP A 122 -11.08 2.81 -4.30
C ASP A 122 -12.38 2.48 -5.04
N GLU A 123 -12.75 3.28 -6.04
CA GLU A 123 -13.95 3.11 -6.88
C GLU A 123 -13.62 2.41 -8.20
N ILE A 124 -14.57 1.63 -8.70
CA ILE A 124 -14.57 1.06 -10.05
C ILE A 124 -15.82 1.54 -10.78
N ILE A 125 -15.63 2.09 -11.97
CA ILE A 125 -16.71 2.58 -12.82
C ILE A 125 -16.91 1.56 -13.93
N ILE A 126 -18.13 1.04 -14.00
CA ILE A 126 -18.51 -0.03 -14.94
C ILE A 126 -19.66 0.47 -15.82
N GLU A 127 -19.49 0.35 -17.12
CA GLU A 127 -20.59 0.49 -18.09
C GLU A 127 -21.19 -0.88 -18.35
N ALA A 128 -22.45 -1.09 -17.96
CA ALA A 128 -23.10 -2.38 -18.02
C ALA A 128 -24.55 -2.29 -18.52
N ASP A 129 -25.06 -3.41 -19.04
CA ASP A 129 -26.49 -3.55 -19.34
C ASP A 129 -27.30 -3.40 -18.04
N PRO A 130 -28.47 -2.71 -18.06
CA PRO A 130 -29.35 -2.55 -16.88
C PRO A 130 -29.80 -3.87 -16.23
N LYS A 131 -29.64 -5.00 -16.90
CA LYS A 131 -29.92 -6.34 -16.34
C LYS A 131 -28.83 -6.87 -15.42
N VAL A 132 -27.65 -6.25 -15.42
CA VAL A 132 -26.54 -6.65 -14.55
C VAL A 132 -26.83 -6.23 -13.12
N SER A 133 -26.79 -7.16 -12.20
CA SER A 133 -27.09 -6.89 -10.78
C SER A 133 -25.95 -6.11 -10.11
N LEU A 134 -26.25 -4.91 -9.62
CA LEU A 134 -25.35 -4.10 -8.81
C LEU A 134 -24.87 -4.86 -7.55
N ASP A 135 -25.77 -5.56 -6.87
CA ASP A 135 -25.45 -6.36 -5.68
C ASP A 135 -24.42 -7.47 -6.00
N ALA A 136 -24.53 -8.12 -7.15
CA ALA A 136 -23.56 -9.13 -7.58
C ALA A 136 -22.17 -8.53 -7.81
N ILE A 137 -22.10 -7.34 -8.41
CA ILE A 137 -20.85 -6.60 -8.62
C ILE A 137 -20.24 -6.21 -7.27
N CYS A 138 -21.02 -5.62 -6.35
CA CYS A 138 -20.57 -5.22 -5.03
C CYS A 138 -20.06 -6.43 -4.22
N LYS A 139 -20.77 -7.53 -4.23
CA LYS A 139 -20.32 -8.79 -3.60
C LYS A 139 -19.01 -9.30 -4.19
N GLN A 140 -18.85 -9.22 -5.51
CA GLN A 140 -17.62 -9.63 -6.17
C GLN A 140 -16.45 -8.70 -5.85
N MET A 141 -16.69 -7.38 -5.84
CA MET A 141 -15.69 -6.38 -5.47
C MET A 141 -15.23 -6.53 -4.02
N GLY A 142 -16.15 -6.85 -3.11
CA GLY A 142 -15.89 -7.06 -1.69
C GLY A 142 -15.23 -8.41 -1.35
N ARG A 143 -14.87 -9.25 -2.32
CA ARG A 143 -14.18 -10.52 -2.04
C ARG A 143 -12.76 -10.29 -1.57
N THR A 144 -12.43 -10.89 -0.44
CA THR A 144 -11.07 -10.83 0.12
C THR A 144 -10.08 -11.56 -0.77
N PRO A 145 -8.97 -10.91 -1.18
CA PRO A 145 -7.91 -11.57 -1.92
C PRO A 145 -7.30 -12.75 -1.13
N PRO A 146 -6.83 -13.81 -1.80
CA PRO A 146 -6.23 -14.98 -1.11
C PRO A 146 -5.05 -14.64 -0.21
N TRP A 147 -4.29 -13.60 -0.57
CA TRP A 147 -3.12 -13.12 0.19
C TRP A 147 -3.48 -12.20 1.37
N ALA A 148 -4.75 -11.76 1.49
CA ALA A 148 -5.26 -10.90 2.57
C ALA A 148 -6.22 -11.65 3.50
N LYS A 149 -5.94 -12.93 3.76
CA LYS A 149 -6.80 -13.79 4.58
C LYS A 149 -7.13 -13.15 5.93
N GLY A 150 -8.43 -13.10 6.25
CA GLY A 150 -8.94 -12.50 7.49
C GLY A 150 -9.30 -11.01 7.37
N LEU A 151 -8.96 -10.33 6.26
CA LEU A 151 -9.40 -8.98 6.01
C LEU A 151 -10.89 -8.98 5.61
N ILE A 152 -11.69 -8.21 6.31
CA ILE A 152 -13.12 -8.02 6.00
C ILE A 152 -13.24 -6.85 5.04
N LEU A 153 -13.72 -7.12 3.82
CA LEU A 153 -13.96 -6.11 2.78
C LEU A 153 -15.46 -6.01 2.51
N ARG A 154 -15.91 -4.81 2.24
CA ARG A 154 -17.26 -4.51 1.78
C ARG A 154 -17.18 -3.49 0.65
N ALA A 155 -18.02 -3.64 -0.35
CA ALA A 155 -18.24 -2.64 -1.38
C ALA A 155 -19.73 -2.28 -1.41
N ASP A 156 -20.00 -1.01 -1.55
CA ASP A 156 -21.32 -0.44 -1.82
C ASP A 156 -21.27 0.22 -3.20
N GLY A 157 -22.41 0.42 -3.84
CA GLY A 157 -22.47 1.01 -5.16
C GLY A 157 -23.83 1.62 -5.45
N TYR A 158 -23.90 2.37 -6.53
CA TYR A 158 -25.13 2.95 -7.05
C TYR A 158 -25.11 2.94 -8.58
N GLU A 159 -26.28 3.06 -9.19
CA GLU A 159 -26.46 3.16 -10.64
C GLU A 159 -26.75 4.60 -11.04
N THR A 160 -26.16 5.02 -12.13
CA THR A 160 -26.36 6.37 -12.68
C THR A 160 -26.18 6.35 -14.20
N GLN A 161 -26.71 7.37 -14.88
CA GLN A 161 -26.54 7.55 -16.33
C GLN A 161 -25.29 8.36 -16.69
N PHE A 162 -24.62 8.97 -15.74
CA PHE A 162 -23.37 9.71 -15.90
C PHE A 162 -22.53 9.63 -14.64
N TYR A 163 -21.21 9.71 -14.79
CA TYR A 163 -20.32 9.73 -13.62
C TYR A 163 -20.56 10.97 -12.77
N LYS A 164 -20.80 10.76 -11.50
CA LYS A 164 -20.80 11.79 -10.45
C LYS A 164 -20.02 11.29 -9.25
N LYS A 165 -19.35 12.19 -8.59
CA LYS A 165 -18.73 11.92 -7.30
C LYS A 165 -19.74 12.24 -6.21
N ASP A 166 -19.85 11.34 -5.21
CA ASP A 166 -20.64 11.58 -4.00
C ASP A 166 -20.02 12.65 -3.11
#